data_99282022a7bda236286d87ef9e30a8b7
#
_entry.id   99282022a7bda236286d87ef9e30a8b7
#
_cell.length_a   1.000
_cell.length_b   1.000
_cell.length_c   1.000
_cell.angle_alpha   90.00
_cell.angle_beta   90.00
_cell.angle_gamma   90.00
#
_symmetry.space_group_name_H-M   'P 1'
#
loop_
_entity.id
_entity.type
_entity.pdbx_description
1 polymer ?
#
loop_
_entity_poly.entity_id
_entity_poly.type
_entity_poly.pdbx_seq_one_letter_code
_entity_poly.pdbx_strand_id
1 'polypeptide(L)'
;MWCSTPWSAKRTAVLALAGVLAASQALAHPQLPGGRMQGEATLRFFGLRVYHARLWTLPDFKPGQSTEQPLVLELEYLRDLQGKAIAERSLQEMQRAGPIGESQGQRWLDEMQRIFPDVKAGDRISGQHLPGQGARFWHNGRLRGQVDDPVFARLFFGIWLAPSTSEPEMRLALLGQAPGSSR
;
A
#
# COMPACT_ATOMS: atom_id res chain seq x y z
N MET A 1 17.79 -85.96 -6.45
CA MET A 1 17.59 -85.63 -5.00
C MET A 1 18.39 -84.40 -4.69
N TRP A 2 17.84 -83.24 -4.88
CA TRP A 2 18.36 -82.01 -4.22
C TRP A 2 17.21 -80.95 -4.23
N CYS A 3 16.77 -80.62 -3.04
CA CYS A 3 15.81 -79.55 -2.78
C CYS A 3 16.53 -78.23 -2.84
N SER A 4 16.02 -77.33 -3.64
CA SER A 4 16.41 -75.94 -3.60
C SER A 4 15.22 -75.11 -3.22
N THR A 5 15.26 -74.51 -2.03
CA THR A 5 14.29 -73.54 -1.55
C THR A 5 14.58 -72.14 -2.11
N PRO A 6 13.58 -71.40 -2.59
CA PRO A 6 13.81 -70.02 -2.99
C PRO A 6 13.71 -69.07 -1.83
N TRP A 7 14.68 -68.20 -1.73
CA TRP A 7 14.78 -67.09 -0.76
C TRP A 7 13.79 -65.97 -1.14
N SER A 8 12.80 -65.74 -0.25
CA SER A 8 11.83 -64.68 -0.40
C SER A 8 12.45 -63.35 0.12
N ALA A 9 12.82 -62.47 -0.75
CA ALA A 9 13.28 -61.13 -0.45
C ALA A 9 12.05 -60.23 -0.13
N LYS A 10 11.85 -59.88 1.11
CA LYS A 10 10.88 -58.91 1.54
C LYS A 10 11.39 -57.50 1.17
N ARG A 11 10.77 -56.89 0.16
CA ARG A 11 11.01 -55.48 -0.22
C ARG A 11 10.24 -54.61 0.73
N THR A 12 10.93 -53.97 1.68
CA THR A 12 10.40 -52.89 2.51
C THR A 12 10.29 -51.62 1.67
N ALA A 13 9.06 -51.25 1.37
CA ALA A 13 8.78 -49.96 0.69
C ALA A 13 8.86 -48.84 1.74
N VAL A 14 9.90 -48.03 1.67
CA VAL A 14 10.00 -46.79 2.43
C VAL A 14 9.20 -45.72 1.68
N LEU A 15 8.03 -45.39 2.19
CA LEU A 15 7.23 -44.25 1.75
C LEU A 15 7.90 -42.97 2.29
N ALA A 16 8.64 -42.28 1.42
CA ALA A 16 9.14 -40.94 1.70
C ALA A 16 7.97 -39.95 1.60
N LEU A 17 7.47 -39.51 2.75
CA LEU A 17 6.47 -38.45 2.85
C LEU A 17 7.19 -37.11 2.55
N ALA A 18 7.17 -36.68 1.30
CA ALA A 18 7.63 -35.34 0.91
C ALA A 18 6.60 -34.31 1.38
N GLY A 19 6.84 -33.74 2.55
CA GLY A 19 6.06 -32.61 3.07
C GLY A 19 6.30 -31.39 2.18
N VAL A 20 5.32 -31.03 1.35
CA VAL A 20 5.31 -29.75 0.64
C VAL A 20 5.03 -28.65 1.67
N LEU A 21 6.09 -28.01 2.16
CA LEU A 21 5.98 -26.72 2.84
C LEU A 21 5.49 -25.71 1.80
N ALA A 22 4.19 -25.44 1.76
CA ALA A 22 3.64 -24.28 1.10
C ALA A 22 4.09 -23.06 1.89
N ALA A 23 5.23 -22.49 1.52
CA ALA A 23 5.64 -21.17 1.99
C ALA A 23 4.57 -20.19 1.49
N SER A 24 3.71 -19.70 2.39
CA SER A 24 2.83 -18.58 2.14
C SER A 24 3.72 -17.39 1.79
N GLN A 25 3.90 -17.14 0.48
CA GLN A 25 4.57 -15.94 0.01
C GLN A 25 3.66 -14.78 0.41
N ALA A 26 4.00 -14.13 1.52
CA ALA A 26 3.43 -12.84 1.86
C ALA A 26 3.66 -11.94 0.64
N LEU A 27 2.56 -11.51 0.00
CA LEU A 27 2.62 -10.66 -1.18
C LEU A 27 3.39 -9.39 -0.80
N ALA A 28 4.65 -9.31 -1.21
CA ALA A 28 5.48 -8.13 -1.00
C ALA A 28 5.10 -7.08 -2.05
N HIS A 29 5.06 -5.81 -1.65
CA HIS A 29 4.79 -4.73 -2.61
C HIS A 29 6.08 -4.44 -3.42
N PRO A 30 6.03 -4.35 -4.76
CA PRO A 30 7.24 -4.14 -5.58
C PRO A 30 8.06 -2.90 -5.19
N GLN A 31 7.40 -1.83 -4.74
CA GLN A 31 8.04 -0.59 -4.33
C GLN A 31 8.45 -0.57 -2.83
N LEU A 32 8.20 -1.67 -2.08
CA LEU A 32 8.63 -1.80 -0.67
C LEU A 32 9.09 -3.24 -0.40
N PRO A 33 10.32 -3.60 -0.82
CA PRO A 33 10.88 -4.93 -0.55
C PRO A 33 10.83 -5.27 0.95
N GLY A 34 10.35 -6.46 1.29
CA GLY A 34 10.13 -6.88 2.68
C GLY A 34 8.88 -6.28 3.34
N GLY A 35 8.15 -5.43 2.63
CA GLY A 35 6.88 -4.89 3.11
C GLY A 35 5.77 -5.93 3.14
N ARG A 36 4.83 -5.72 4.06
CA ARG A 36 3.60 -6.51 4.19
C ARG A 36 2.39 -5.59 4.20
N MET A 37 1.24 -6.09 3.79
CA MET A 37 0.00 -5.33 3.89
C MET A 37 -0.34 -5.10 5.37
N GLN A 38 -0.46 -3.84 5.75
CA GLN A 38 -0.78 -3.39 7.11
C GLN A 38 -2.29 -3.33 7.31
N GLY A 39 -3.01 -2.82 6.32
CA GLY A 39 -4.45 -2.70 6.34
C GLY A 39 -5.01 -2.18 5.02
N GLU A 40 -6.32 -2.22 4.90
CA GLU A 40 -7.03 -1.78 3.72
C GLU A 40 -8.39 -1.15 4.06
N ALA A 41 -8.88 -0.27 3.20
CA ALA A 41 -10.18 0.37 3.36
C ALA A 41 -10.71 0.87 2.02
N THR A 42 -12.02 1.09 1.94
CA THR A 42 -12.67 1.66 0.74
C THR A 42 -13.21 3.04 1.06
N LEU A 43 -12.73 4.06 0.33
CA LEU A 43 -13.35 5.39 0.40
C LEU A 43 -14.71 5.38 -0.27
N ARG A 44 -15.70 5.92 0.46
CA ARG A 44 -17.04 6.19 -0.05
C ARG A 44 -17.33 7.68 0.06
N PHE A 45 -17.88 8.24 -1.02
CA PHE A 45 -18.28 9.64 -1.04
C PHE A 45 -19.71 9.72 -1.57
N PHE A 46 -20.63 10.28 -0.78
CA PHE A 46 -22.08 10.26 -1.05
C PHE A 46 -22.61 8.86 -1.44
N GLY A 47 -22.18 7.83 -0.70
CA GLY A 47 -22.58 6.44 -0.95
C GLY A 47 -21.85 5.75 -2.13
N LEU A 48 -21.17 6.49 -2.99
CA LEU A 48 -20.42 5.94 -4.12
C LEU A 48 -19.01 5.50 -3.68
N ARG A 49 -18.59 4.31 -4.07
CA ARG A 49 -17.21 3.86 -3.88
C ARG A 49 -16.29 4.61 -4.84
N VAL A 50 -15.24 5.21 -4.31
CA VAL A 50 -14.28 6.02 -5.08
C VAL A 50 -13.02 5.23 -5.39
N TYR A 51 -12.38 4.69 -4.37
CA TYR A 51 -11.21 3.82 -4.49
C TYR A 51 -11.11 2.84 -3.31
N HIS A 52 -10.36 1.79 -3.52
CA HIS A 52 -9.90 0.88 -2.49
C HIS A 52 -8.43 1.21 -2.17
N ALA A 53 -8.13 1.49 -0.91
CA ALA A 53 -6.80 1.84 -0.44
C ALA A 53 -6.17 0.66 0.30
N ARG A 54 -4.88 0.40 0.05
CA ARG A 54 -4.06 -0.59 0.75
C ARG A 54 -2.80 0.06 1.27
N LEU A 55 -2.49 -0.13 2.53
CA LEU A 55 -1.26 0.32 3.16
C LEU A 55 -0.28 -0.83 3.29
N TRP A 56 0.94 -0.62 2.81
CA TRP A 56 2.06 -1.56 2.90
C TRP A 56 3.16 -0.95 3.76
N THR A 57 3.67 -1.72 4.72
CA THR A 57 4.65 -1.25 5.70
C THR A 57 5.72 -2.31 5.95
N LEU A 58 6.84 -1.90 6.54
CA LEU A 58 7.84 -2.84 7.06
C LEU A 58 7.33 -3.52 8.35
N PRO A 59 7.92 -4.68 8.75
CA PRO A 59 7.46 -5.46 9.91
C PRO A 59 7.47 -4.71 11.24
N ASP A 60 8.37 -3.75 11.43
CA ASP A 60 8.55 -2.93 12.64
C ASP A 60 7.76 -1.62 12.63
N PHE A 61 6.81 -1.47 11.71
CA PHE A 61 5.98 -0.29 11.56
C PHE A 61 5.23 0.10 12.84
N LYS A 62 5.30 1.37 13.17
CA LYS A 62 4.65 1.98 14.35
C LYS A 62 3.51 2.90 13.91
N PRO A 63 2.24 2.53 14.10
CA PRO A 63 1.10 3.34 13.66
C PRO A 63 1.08 4.78 14.18
N GLY A 64 1.60 5.04 15.39
CA GLY A 64 1.70 6.38 15.96
C GLY A 64 2.72 7.31 15.29
N GLN A 65 3.60 6.76 14.45
CA GLN A 65 4.64 7.47 13.70
C GLN A 65 4.53 7.19 12.20
N SER A 66 3.32 6.96 11.70
CA SER A 66 3.07 6.49 10.34
C SER A 66 3.66 7.40 9.25
N THR A 67 3.65 8.72 9.45
CA THR A 67 4.18 9.69 8.48
C THR A 67 5.70 9.94 8.60
N GLU A 68 6.39 9.16 9.42
CA GLU A 68 7.85 9.24 9.65
C GLU A 68 8.58 7.97 9.21
N GLN A 69 7.85 6.97 8.68
CA GLN A 69 8.38 5.67 8.33
C GLN A 69 8.21 5.35 6.85
N PRO A 70 9.08 4.50 6.27
CA PRO A 70 8.88 4.03 4.90
C PRO A 70 7.58 3.25 4.79
N LEU A 71 6.77 3.59 3.80
CA LEU A 71 5.53 2.89 3.49
C LEU A 71 5.17 3.05 2.01
N VAL A 72 4.23 2.24 1.55
CA VAL A 72 3.55 2.43 0.28
C VAL A 72 2.05 2.44 0.52
N LEU A 73 1.40 3.45 -0.02
CA LEU A 73 -0.06 3.53 -0.09
C LEU A 73 -0.47 3.32 -1.55
N GLU A 74 -1.26 2.29 -1.80
CA GLU A 74 -1.83 1.98 -3.11
C GLU A 74 -3.32 2.31 -3.13
N LEU A 75 -3.76 3.05 -4.14
CA LEU A 75 -5.16 3.37 -4.40
C LEU A 75 -5.59 2.69 -5.71
N GLU A 76 -6.51 1.73 -5.63
CA GLU A 76 -7.19 1.14 -6.77
C GLU A 76 -8.50 1.89 -7.00
N TYR A 77 -8.58 2.63 -8.08
CA TYR A 77 -9.76 3.44 -8.40
C TYR A 77 -10.93 2.57 -8.84
N LEU A 78 -12.12 2.88 -8.35
CA LEU A 78 -13.35 2.14 -8.64
C LEU A 78 -14.27 2.92 -9.60
N ARG A 79 -13.79 4.06 -10.08
CA ARG A 79 -14.44 4.94 -11.05
C ARG A 79 -13.45 5.84 -11.74
N ASP A 80 -13.87 6.41 -12.86
CA ASP A 80 -13.05 7.36 -13.62
C ASP A 80 -12.94 8.70 -12.88
N LEU A 81 -11.73 9.23 -12.80
CA LEU A 81 -11.43 10.54 -12.21
C LEU A 81 -10.35 11.25 -13.03
N GLN A 82 -10.44 12.57 -13.09
CA GLN A 82 -9.42 13.40 -13.72
C GLN A 82 -8.22 13.58 -12.79
N GLY A 83 -7.01 13.44 -13.30
CA GLY A 83 -5.77 13.63 -12.54
C GLY A 83 -5.67 15.00 -11.90
N LYS A 84 -6.13 16.05 -12.63
CA LYS A 84 -6.24 17.40 -12.09
C LYS A 84 -7.11 17.47 -10.84
N ALA A 85 -8.30 16.85 -10.87
CA ALA A 85 -9.20 16.82 -9.71
C ALA A 85 -8.61 16.03 -8.53
N ILE A 86 -7.86 14.95 -8.80
CA ILE A 86 -7.12 14.20 -7.77
C ILE A 86 -6.09 15.11 -7.10
N ALA A 87 -5.30 15.86 -7.89
CA ALA A 87 -4.27 16.77 -7.37
C ALA A 87 -4.88 17.90 -6.52
N GLU A 88 -5.94 18.54 -7.02
CA GLU A 88 -6.64 19.63 -6.31
C GLU A 88 -7.23 19.13 -4.98
N ARG A 89 -7.87 17.97 -4.99
CA ARG A 89 -8.41 17.36 -3.77
C ARG A 89 -7.30 17.00 -2.79
N SER A 90 -6.18 16.46 -3.27
CA SER A 90 -5.03 16.14 -2.43
C SER A 90 -4.50 17.38 -1.71
N LEU A 91 -4.33 18.50 -2.41
CA LEU A 91 -3.88 19.75 -1.80
C LEU A 91 -4.87 20.25 -0.73
N GLN A 92 -6.18 20.20 -0.99
CA GLN A 92 -7.22 20.57 -0.02
C GLN A 92 -7.14 19.72 1.26
N GLU A 93 -6.94 18.41 1.13
CA GLU A 93 -6.81 17.53 2.30
C GLU A 93 -5.48 17.76 3.05
N MET A 94 -4.38 18.03 2.35
CA MET A 94 -3.11 18.40 2.99
C MET A 94 -3.23 19.65 3.83
N GLN A 95 -4.02 20.66 3.41
CA GLN A 95 -4.27 21.89 4.14
C GLN A 95 -5.04 21.70 5.47
N ARG A 96 -5.70 20.55 5.65
CA ARG A 96 -6.35 20.22 6.94
C ARG A 96 -5.34 19.97 8.06
N ALA A 97 -4.13 19.56 7.72
CA ALA A 97 -3.06 19.30 8.69
C ALA A 97 -2.36 20.59 9.18
N GLY A 98 -2.64 21.72 8.53
CA GLY A 98 -2.09 23.03 8.88
C GLY A 98 -1.99 23.97 7.67
N PRO A 99 -1.66 25.23 7.88
CA PRO A 99 -1.56 26.19 6.80
C PRO A 99 -0.40 25.84 5.87
N ILE A 100 -0.66 25.90 4.56
CA ILE A 100 0.34 25.79 3.50
C ILE A 100 0.43 27.16 2.82
N GLY A 101 1.64 27.73 2.75
CA GLY A 101 1.84 29.00 2.06
C GLY A 101 1.42 28.94 0.59
N GLU A 102 0.84 29.99 0.07
CA GLU A 102 0.26 30.03 -1.28
C GLU A 102 1.25 29.56 -2.36
N SER A 103 2.46 30.12 -2.37
CA SER A 103 3.49 29.74 -3.37
C SER A 103 3.95 28.29 -3.24
N GLN A 104 3.98 27.74 -2.04
CA GLN A 104 4.31 26.33 -1.80
C GLN A 104 3.17 25.42 -2.24
N GLY A 105 1.94 25.78 -1.91
CA GLY A 105 0.76 25.03 -2.34
C GLY A 105 0.65 24.96 -3.86
N GLN A 106 0.92 26.08 -4.55
CA GLN A 106 0.90 26.11 -6.02
C GLN A 106 1.99 25.19 -6.62
N ARG A 107 3.23 25.26 -6.13
CA ARG A 107 4.29 24.33 -6.59
C ARG A 107 3.92 22.86 -6.41
N TRP A 108 3.36 22.50 -5.25
CA TRP A 108 2.93 21.12 -5.01
C TRP A 108 1.75 20.71 -5.89
N LEU A 109 0.83 21.62 -6.16
CA LEU A 109 -0.28 21.38 -7.08
C LEU A 109 0.21 21.10 -8.48
N ASP A 110 1.14 21.94 -8.99
CA ASP A 110 1.73 21.79 -10.32
C ASP A 110 2.47 20.44 -10.46
N GLU A 111 3.24 20.06 -9.42
CA GLU A 111 3.92 18.74 -9.38
C GLU A 111 2.93 17.58 -9.40
N MET A 112 1.89 17.64 -8.57
CA MET A 112 0.87 16.59 -8.54
C MET A 112 0.10 16.51 -9.87
N GLN A 113 -0.23 17.63 -10.50
CA GLN A 113 -0.92 17.65 -11.81
C GLN A 113 -0.04 17.06 -12.93
N ARG A 114 1.28 17.24 -12.84
CA ARG A 114 2.23 16.63 -13.77
C ARG A 114 2.35 15.11 -13.57
N ILE A 115 2.24 14.64 -12.32
CA ILE A 115 2.46 13.25 -11.93
C ILE A 115 1.18 12.41 -12.05
N PHE A 116 0.03 12.93 -11.62
CA PHE A 116 -1.21 12.17 -11.56
C PHE A 116 -1.94 12.19 -12.91
N PRO A 117 -2.09 11.03 -13.58
CA PRO A 117 -2.86 10.93 -14.80
C PRO A 117 -4.36 10.91 -14.52
N ASP A 118 -5.16 11.08 -15.56
CA ASP A 118 -6.54 10.61 -15.53
C ASP A 118 -6.56 9.09 -15.28
N VAL A 119 -7.48 8.66 -14.44
CA VAL A 119 -7.62 7.26 -14.07
C VAL A 119 -8.99 6.74 -14.46
N LYS A 120 -9.06 5.44 -14.74
CA LYS A 120 -10.29 4.69 -14.97
C LYS A 120 -10.53 3.69 -13.84
N ALA A 121 -11.73 3.16 -13.77
CA ALA A 121 -12.02 2.05 -12.88
C ALA A 121 -11.04 0.88 -13.14
N GLY A 122 -10.39 0.40 -12.07
CA GLY A 122 -9.34 -0.63 -12.11
C GLY A 122 -7.90 -0.10 -12.16
N ASP A 123 -7.69 1.19 -12.49
CA ASP A 123 -6.35 1.79 -12.45
C ASP A 123 -5.85 1.93 -11.01
N ARG A 124 -4.51 1.88 -10.85
CA ARG A 124 -3.83 1.98 -9.56
C ARG A 124 -2.82 3.12 -9.57
N ILE A 125 -2.90 3.95 -8.55
CA ILE A 125 -1.81 4.89 -8.19
C ILE A 125 -1.19 4.39 -6.89
N SER A 126 0.12 4.16 -6.89
CA SER A 126 0.90 3.83 -5.70
C SER A 126 1.82 4.98 -5.36
N GLY A 127 1.79 5.42 -4.09
CA GLY A 127 2.71 6.40 -3.53
C GLY A 127 3.63 5.74 -2.52
N GLN A 128 4.95 5.92 -2.67
CA GLN A 128 5.95 5.51 -1.70
C GLN A 128 6.42 6.72 -0.89
N HIS A 129 6.34 6.62 0.42
CA HIS A 129 6.92 7.58 1.34
C HIS A 129 8.39 7.23 1.60
N LEU A 130 9.26 8.20 1.37
CA LEU A 130 10.69 8.14 1.63
C LEU A 130 11.03 9.17 2.73
N PRO A 131 11.10 8.76 4.01
CA PRO A 131 11.36 9.67 5.12
C PRO A 131 12.61 10.52 4.90
N GLY A 132 12.51 11.82 5.15
CA GLY A 132 13.60 12.77 4.95
C GLY A 132 13.94 13.11 3.50
N GLN A 133 13.29 12.48 2.52
CA GLN A 133 13.55 12.70 1.09
C GLN A 133 12.34 13.25 0.35
N GLY A 134 11.17 12.57 0.46
CA GLY A 134 9.98 12.97 -0.30
C GLY A 134 9.07 11.80 -0.64
N ALA A 135 8.46 11.83 -1.82
CA ALA A 135 7.51 10.83 -2.29
C ALA A 135 7.76 10.44 -3.74
N ARG A 136 7.55 9.16 -4.08
CA ARG A 136 7.54 8.65 -5.46
C ARG A 136 6.18 8.08 -5.81
N PHE A 137 5.80 8.22 -7.08
CA PHE A 137 4.47 7.83 -7.55
C PHE A 137 4.53 6.95 -8.79
N TRP A 138 3.68 5.92 -8.82
CA TRP A 138 3.51 5.00 -9.94
C TRP A 138 2.05 4.97 -10.36
N HIS A 139 1.81 4.78 -11.65
CA HIS A 139 0.51 4.47 -12.22
C HIS A 139 0.59 3.09 -12.90
N ASN A 140 -0.21 2.16 -12.48
CA ASN A 140 -0.22 0.78 -13.00
C ASN A 140 1.18 0.15 -13.05
N GLY A 141 1.97 0.37 -11.98
CA GLY A 141 3.34 -0.13 -11.85
C GLY A 141 4.42 0.66 -12.61
N ARG A 142 4.06 1.66 -13.40
CA ARG A 142 5.02 2.52 -14.13
C ARG A 142 5.30 3.79 -13.33
N LEU A 143 6.57 4.09 -13.10
CA LEU A 143 6.99 5.33 -12.43
C LEU A 143 6.49 6.56 -13.20
N ARG A 144 5.83 7.46 -12.49
CA ARG A 144 5.30 8.73 -13.03
C ARG A 144 6.15 9.93 -12.65
N GLY A 145 6.73 9.91 -11.46
CA GLY A 145 7.58 10.98 -10.97
C GLY A 145 7.80 10.92 -9.47
N GLN A 146 8.49 11.93 -8.99
CA GLN A 146 8.77 12.11 -7.56
C GLN A 146 8.64 13.58 -7.18
N VAL A 147 8.41 13.82 -5.91
CA VAL A 147 8.46 15.14 -5.26
C VAL A 147 9.49 15.07 -4.16
N ASP A 148 10.62 15.75 -4.34
CA ASP A 148 11.76 15.75 -3.42
C ASP A 148 11.56 16.81 -2.33
N ASP A 149 10.49 16.64 -1.54
CA ASP A 149 10.12 17.52 -0.43
C ASP A 149 9.57 16.68 0.72
N PRO A 150 10.31 16.55 1.84
CA PRO A 150 9.86 15.76 2.99
C PRO A 150 8.59 16.32 3.64
N VAL A 151 8.37 17.65 3.58
CA VAL A 151 7.16 18.27 4.13
C VAL A 151 5.95 17.91 3.27
N PHE A 152 6.10 17.97 1.94
CA PHE A 152 5.09 17.46 1.02
C PHE A 152 4.72 16.03 1.34
N ALA A 153 5.70 15.13 1.40
CA ALA A 153 5.46 13.71 1.62
C ALA A 153 4.71 13.45 2.94
N ARG A 154 5.16 14.07 4.04
CA ARG A 154 4.49 13.95 5.34
C ARG A 154 3.04 14.40 5.29
N LEU A 155 2.74 15.54 4.66
CA LEU A 155 1.38 16.05 4.56
C LEU A 155 0.54 15.23 3.58
N PHE A 156 1.11 14.80 2.46
CA PHE A 156 0.43 13.97 1.47
C PHE A 156 -0.03 12.62 2.04
N PHE A 157 0.88 11.86 2.66
CA PHE A 157 0.48 10.61 3.32
C PHE A 157 -0.37 10.84 4.56
N GLY A 158 -0.25 12.00 5.18
CA GLY A 158 -1.11 12.48 6.26
C GLY A 158 -2.59 12.58 5.88
N ILE A 159 -2.93 12.75 4.61
CA ILE A 159 -4.32 12.72 4.12
C ILE A 159 -5.07 11.49 4.66
N TRP A 160 -4.40 10.33 4.68
CA TRP A 160 -4.99 9.06 5.15
C TRP A 160 -4.54 8.66 6.55
N LEU A 161 -3.33 9.05 6.97
CA LEU A 161 -2.67 8.45 8.13
C LEU A 161 -2.53 9.41 9.33
N ALA A 162 -2.68 10.72 9.14
CA ALA A 162 -2.61 11.69 10.23
C ALA A 162 -3.91 11.70 11.06
N PRO A 163 -3.83 12.07 12.35
CA PRO A 163 -5.04 12.27 13.19
C PRO A 163 -6.02 13.32 12.66
N SER A 164 -5.54 14.27 11.84
CA SER A 164 -6.34 15.34 11.22
C SER A 164 -7.07 14.91 9.94
N THR A 165 -6.99 13.64 9.53
CA THR A 165 -7.69 13.13 8.33
C THR A 165 -9.20 13.39 8.38
N SER A 166 -9.81 13.63 7.21
CA SER A 166 -11.27 13.69 7.06
C SER A 166 -11.95 12.32 7.21
N GLU A 167 -11.16 11.23 7.16
CA GLU A 167 -11.65 9.85 7.12
C GLU A 167 -11.06 9.01 8.29
N PRO A 168 -11.46 9.29 9.56
CA PRO A 168 -10.84 8.66 10.74
C PRO A 168 -11.06 7.13 10.79
N GLU A 169 -12.19 6.62 10.34
CA GLU A 169 -12.44 5.17 10.28
C GLU A 169 -11.54 4.48 9.25
N MET A 170 -11.37 5.12 8.08
CA MET A 170 -10.44 4.63 7.06
C MET A 170 -9.00 4.60 7.58
N ARG A 171 -8.59 5.65 8.32
CA ARG A 171 -7.28 5.68 8.97
C ARG A 171 -7.07 4.49 9.90
N LEU A 172 -8.02 4.21 10.78
CA LEU A 172 -7.93 3.08 11.71
C LEU A 172 -7.83 1.75 10.97
N ALA A 173 -8.60 1.56 9.91
CA ALA A 173 -8.55 0.35 9.08
C ALA A 173 -7.20 0.19 8.39
N LEU A 174 -6.67 1.25 7.78
CA LEU A 174 -5.35 1.23 7.12
C LEU A 174 -4.22 0.94 8.11
N LEU A 175 -4.29 1.49 9.33
CA LEU A 175 -3.30 1.25 10.37
C LEU A 175 -3.45 -0.11 11.09
N GLY A 176 -4.45 -0.92 10.71
CA GLY A 176 -4.74 -2.21 11.36
C GLY A 176 -5.27 -2.05 12.78
N GLN A 177 -5.92 -0.93 13.08
CA GLN A 177 -6.46 -0.56 14.40
C GLN A 177 -8.00 -0.55 14.44
N ALA A 178 -8.68 -0.94 13.36
CA ALA A 178 -10.13 -1.01 13.33
C ALA A 178 -10.66 -2.05 14.33
N PRO A 179 -11.80 -1.82 15.00
CA PRO A 179 -12.45 -2.81 15.85
C PRO A 179 -12.72 -4.08 15.05
N GLY A 180 -12.21 -5.24 15.48
CA GLY A 180 -12.36 -6.53 14.81
C GLY A 180 -11.19 -6.94 13.91
N SER A 181 -10.13 -6.16 13.77
CA SER A 181 -8.90 -6.52 13.04
C SER A 181 -7.90 -7.31 13.91
N SER A 182 -8.37 -8.18 14.79
CA SER A 182 -7.49 -9.11 15.52
C SER A 182 -6.89 -10.13 14.55
N ARG A 183 -5.57 -10.15 14.46
CA ARG A 183 -4.78 -11.14 13.72
C ARG A 183 -4.75 -12.47 14.47
#